data_5a702ad37a48a1c3d7df7286cfe6f266
#
_entry.id   5a702ad37a48a1c3d7df7286cfe6f266
#
_cell.length_a   1.000
_cell.length_b   1.000
_cell.length_c   1.000
_cell.angle_alpha   90.00
_cell.angle_beta   90.00
_cell.angle_gamma   90.00
#
_symmetry.space_group_name_H-M   'P 1'
#
loop_
_entity.id
_entity.type
_entity.pdbx_description
1 polymer ?
#
loop_
_entity_poly.entity_id
_entity_poly.type
_entity_poly.pdbx_seq_one_letter_code
_entity_poly.pdbx_strand_id
1 'polypeptide(L)'
;RTLDGIYRGVNRLAGEHDVAIVGGDLSRGRALEIHAFAVGVVPRGKAVLRSGARPGDLVFVTGALGGSIAGKHLSFSPRMREGRFLRDWATAMIDISDGLATDLRHVIERSGTGAVLEAGRIPIALAARQARGQRSPLERALRDGEDFELLFTIPAHRAASFRRTWSRRFALACIAIGRITDRKGVLLLNDP
;
A
#
# COMPACT_ATOMS: atom_id res chain seq x y z
N ARG A 1 16.01 29.37 4.73
CA ARG A 1 14.72 29.03 5.41
C ARG A 1 14.04 27.81 4.79
N THR A 2 13.84 27.74 3.46
CA THR A 2 13.18 26.60 2.81
C THR A 2 14.00 25.32 2.96
N LEU A 3 15.28 25.37 2.62
CA LEU A 3 16.19 24.24 2.71
C LEU A 3 16.31 23.70 4.15
N ASP A 4 16.45 24.59 5.13
CA ASP A 4 16.49 24.18 6.54
C ASP A 4 15.18 23.48 6.98
N GLY A 5 14.05 23.95 6.45
CA GLY A 5 12.74 23.30 6.68
C GLY A 5 12.67 21.89 6.11
N ILE A 6 13.18 21.70 4.88
CA ILE A 6 13.25 20.39 4.22
C ILE A 6 14.11 19.44 5.04
N TYR A 7 15.35 19.83 5.38
CA TYR A 7 16.25 18.99 6.14
C TYR A 7 15.73 18.66 7.53
N ARG A 8 15.05 19.60 8.21
CA ARG A 8 14.38 19.29 9.49
C ARG A 8 13.29 18.23 9.34
N GLY A 9 12.47 18.32 8.29
CA GLY A 9 11.44 17.33 8.01
C GLY A 9 12.03 15.94 7.73
N VAL A 10 13.02 15.88 6.85
CA VAL A 10 13.72 14.64 6.48
C VAL A 10 14.41 14.01 7.71
N ASN A 11 15.18 14.79 8.48
CA ASN A 11 15.86 14.30 9.67
C ASN A 11 14.88 13.77 10.73
N ARG A 12 13.76 14.48 10.95
CA ARG A 12 12.74 14.04 11.90
C ARG A 12 12.15 12.68 11.47
N LEU A 13 11.70 12.55 10.22
CA LEU A 13 11.11 11.30 9.73
C LEU A 13 12.11 10.16 9.71
N ALA A 14 13.34 10.42 9.28
CA ALA A 14 14.42 9.44 9.29
C ALA A 14 14.71 8.92 10.71
N GLY A 15 14.75 9.82 11.70
CA GLY A 15 14.93 9.46 13.11
C GLY A 15 13.77 8.64 13.68
N GLU A 16 12.52 8.96 13.32
CA GLU A 16 11.33 8.20 13.73
C GLU A 16 11.37 6.73 13.24
N HIS A 17 12.09 6.47 12.14
CA HIS A 17 12.17 5.15 11.50
C HIS A 17 13.55 4.49 11.59
N ASP A 18 14.48 5.08 12.37
CA ASP A 18 15.85 4.59 12.52
C ASP A 18 16.57 4.43 11.16
N VAL A 19 16.43 5.45 10.32
CA VAL A 19 17.06 5.53 8.99
C VAL A 19 18.17 6.57 9.03
N ALA A 20 19.39 6.17 8.67
CA ALA A 20 20.52 7.07 8.57
C ALA A 20 20.49 7.84 7.25
N ILE A 21 20.66 9.17 7.29
CA ILE A 21 20.94 9.97 6.10
C ILE A 21 22.44 9.89 5.84
N VAL A 22 22.82 9.25 4.74
CA VAL A 22 24.22 8.92 4.45
C VAL A 22 24.87 9.81 3.40
N GLY A 23 24.11 10.73 2.81
CA GLY A 23 24.63 11.66 1.82
C GLY A 23 23.55 12.51 1.18
N GLY A 24 23.98 13.42 0.31
CA GLY A 24 23.14 14.29 -0.46
C GLY A 24 23.99 15.27 -1.24
N ASP A 25 23.40 15.92 -2.23
CA ASP A 25 24.01 16.97 -3.02
C ASP A 25 23.02 18.14 -3.22
N LEU A 26 23.55 19.32 -3.38
CA LEU A 26 22.79 20.54 -3.63
C LEU A 26 23.32 21.22 -4.88
N SER A 27 22.45 21.41 -5.85
CA SER A 27 22.78 22.13 -7.06
C SER A 27 21.78 23.25 -7.33
N ARG A 28 22.21 24.26 -8.10
CA ARG A 28 21.35 25.37 -8.51
C ARG A 28 20.45 24.90 -9.66
N GLY A 29 19.14 25.10 -9.54
CA GLY A 29 18.15 24.80 -10.56
C GLY A 29 17.19 25.96 -10.79
N ARG A 30 16.35 25.85 -11.82
CA ARG A 30 15.26 26.80 -12.11
C ARG A 30 14.05 26.60 -11.21
N ALA A 31 13.88 25.40 -10.72
CA ALA A 31 12.79 24.99 -9.81
C ALA A 31 13.38 24.27 -8.60
N LEU A 32 12.60 24.22 -7.52
CA LEU A 32 12.92 23.38 -6.38
C LEU A 32 12.54 21.94 -6.73
N GLU A 33 13.52 21.07 -6.77
CA GLU A 33 13.34 19.63 -6.98
C GLU A 33 14.00 18.87 -5.84
N ILE A 34 13.36 17.79 -5.40
CA ILE A 34 13.87 16.94 -4.33
C ILE A 34 13.85 15.50 -4.84
N HIS A 35 15.02 14.88 -4.91
CA HIS A 35 15.19 13.49 -5.27
C HIS A 35 15.65 12.71 -4.06
N ALA A 36 14.85 11.74 -3.61
CA ALA A 36 15.18 10.88 -2.48
C ALA A 36 15.51 9.46 -2.97
N PHE A 37 16.63 8.93 -2.47
CA PHE A 37 17.04 7.55 -2.71
C PHE A 37 17.15 6.83 -1.38
N ALA A 38 16.63 5.61 -1.31
CA ALA A 38 16.73 4.79 -0.12
C ALA A 38 17.36 3.43 -0.47
N VAL A 39 18.27 2.97 0.38
CA VAL A 39 18.87 1.64 0.30
C VAL A 39 18.53 0.89 1.58
N GLY A 40 18.10 -0.35 1.45
CA GLY A 40 17.78 -1.20 2.58
C GLY A 40 18.30 -2.62 2.36
N VAL A 41 18.30 -3.40 3.44
CA VAL A 41 18.67 -4.82 3.41
C VAL A 41 17.51 -5.69 3.84
N VAL A 42 17.35 -6.82 3.15
CA VAL A 42 16.40 -7.86 3.50
C VAL A 42 17.15 -9.19 3.60
N PRO A 43 16.83 -10.07 4.56
CA PRO A 43 17.46 -11.38 4.63
C PRO A 43 17.28 -12.15 3.31
N ARG A 44 18.30 -12.91 2.92
CA ARG A 44 18.29 -13.69 1.67
C ARG A 44 17.04 -14.56 1.58
N GLY A 45 16.34 -14.50 0.44
CA GLY A 45 15.10 -15.24 0.19
C GLY A 45 13.86 -14.74 0.92
N LYS A 46 13.93 -13.59 1.61
CA LYS A 46 12.83 -13.02 2.39
C LYS A 46 12.20 -11.76 1.76
N ALA A 47 12.66 -11.36 0.58
CA ALA A 47 12.03 -10.26 -0.15
C ALA A 47 10.64 -10.69 -0.62
N VAL A 48 9.61 -9.92 -0.28
CA VAL A 48 8.27 -10.09 -0.85
C VAL A 48 8.21 -9.21 -2.09
N LEU A 49 7.93 -9.84 -3.22
CA LEU A 49 7.90 -9.17 -4.51
C LEU A 49 6.46 -8.84 -4.93
N ARG A 50 6.31 -8.05 -6.00
CA ARG A 50 5.02 -7.86 -6.69
C ARG A 50 4.56 -9.16 -7.38
N SER A 51 5.50 -10.07 -7.70
CA SER A 51 5.22 -11.40 -8.24
C SER A 51 5.12 -12.43 -7.12
N GLY A 52 4.35 -13.51 -7.36
CA GLY A 52 4.23 -14.63 -6.41
C GLY A 52 2.81 -14.86 -5.90
N ALA A 53 1.85 -14.01 -6.28
CA ALA A 53 0.44 -14.26 -6.04
C ALA A 53 -0.02 -15.51 -6.83
N ARG A 54 -0.83 -16.37 -6.20
CA ARG A 54 -1.30 -17.63 -6.76
C ARG A 54 -2.82 -17.69 -6.77
N PRO A 55 -3.45 -18.34 -7.76
CA PRO A 55 -4.89 -18.58 -7.75
C PRO A 55 -5.33 -19.20 -6.41
N GLY A 56 -6.40 -18.64 -5.83
CA GLY A 56 -6.90 -19.01 -4.50
C GLY A 56 -6.33 -18.19 -3.34
N ASP A 57 -5.25 -17.41 -3.53
CA ASP A 57 -4.79 -16.46 -2.51
C ASP A 57 -5.85 -15.39 -2.26
N LEU A 58 -6.03 -14.99 -1.00
CA LEU A 58 -6.87 -13.85 -0.65
C LEU A 58 -6.09 -12.55 -0.82
N VAL A 59 -6.76 -11.54 -1.36
CA VAL A 59 -6.24 -10.17 -1.50
C VAL A 59 -6.61 -9.36 -0.28
N PHE A 60 -5.62 -8.76 0.37
CA PHE A 60 -5.78 -7.93 1.56
C PHE A 60 -5.27 -6.52 1.32
N VAL A 61 -5.88 -5.57 2.03
CA VAL A 61 -5.36 -4.20 2.16
C VAL A 61 -5.28 -3.79 3.63
N THR A 62 -4.33 -2.93 3.95
CA THR A 62 -4.29 -2.25 5.24
C THR A 62 -5.08 -0.94 5.19
N GLY A 63 -5.56 -0.48 6.35
CA GLY A 63 -6.20 0.83 6.51
C GLY A 63 -7.45 1.04 5.68
N ALA A 64 -7.69 2.29 5.29
CA ALA A 64 -8.81 2.71 4.45
C ALA A 64 -8.29 3.55 3.28
N LEU A 65 -8.96 3.41 2.12
CA LEU A 65 -8.49 3.87 0.83
C LEU A 65 -9.30 5.04 0.28
N GLY A 66 -8.63 5.84 -0.53
CA GLY A 66 -9.19 6.96 -1.29
C GLY A 66 -9.27 8.27 -0.51
N GLY A 67 -9.17 9.37 -1.25
CA GLY A 67 -9.25 10.71 -0.69
C GLY A 67 -7.98 11.18 0.04
N SER A 68 -6.87 10.46 -0.06
CA SER A 68 -5.61 10.82 0.60
C SER A 68 -5.06 12.17 0.17
N ILE A 69 -5.35 12.59 -1.06
CA ILE A 69 -5.01 13.91 -1.60
C ILE A 69 -5.62 15.06 -0.77
N ALA A 70 -6.64 14.83 0.04
CA ALA A 70 -7.20 15.82 0.93
C ALA A 70 -6.35 16.10 2.20
N GLY A 71 -5.16 15.53 2.30
CA GLY A 71 -4.17 15.83 3.34
C GLY A 71 -3.42 14.64 3.92
N LYS A 72 -3.99 13.44 3.93
CA LYS A 72 -3.34 12.23 4.48
C LYS A 72 -1.97 11.99 3.81
N HIS A 73 -1.85 12.20 2.51
CA HIS A 73 -0.61 12.01 1.75
C HIS A 73 0.57 12.87 2.25
N LEU A 74 0.29 13.98 2.95
CA LEU A 74 1.31 14.83 3.55
C LEU A 74 1.73 14.39 4.97
N SER A 75 0.98 13.48 5.59
CA SER A 75 1.16 13.13 7.00
C SER A 75 0.88 11.64 7.31
N PHE A 76 1.02 10.76 6.31
CA PHE A 76 0.84 9.33 6.53
C PHE A 76 1.97 8.72 7.37
N SER A 77 1.67 7.63 8.06
CA SER A 77 2.68 6.81 8.73
C SER A 77 3.09 5.66 7.82
N PRO A 78 4.37 5.55 7.41
CA PRO A 78 4.86 4.44 6.61
C PRO A 78 4.60 3.09 7.29
N ARG A 79 4.10 2.11 6.55
CA ARG A 79 3.72 0.78 7.07
C ARG A 79 4.93 -0.15 7.25
N MET A 80 6.01 0.37 7.85
CA MET A 80 7.29 -0.34 8.01
C MET A 80 7.20 -1.57 8.91
N ARG A 81 6.49 -1.46 10.04
CA ARG A 81 6.32 -2.56 11.01
C ARG A 81 5.43 -3.66 10.43
N GLU A 82 4.38 -3.24 9.75
CA GLU A 82 3.42 -4.10 9.06
C GLU A 82 4.09 -4.84 7.90
N GLY A 83 4.84 -4.15 7.06
CA GLY A 83 5.60 -4.74 5.95
C GLY A 83 6.64 -5.77 6.41
N ARG A 84 7.37 -5.46 7.49
CA ARG A 84 8.30 -6.44 8.10
C ARG A 84 7.59 -7.69 8.61
N PHE A 85 6.42 -7.56 9.20
CA PHE A 85 5.61 -8.69 9.66
C PHE A 85 5.06 -9.50 8.49
N LEU A 86 4.57 -8.84 7.45
CA LEU A 86 4.00 -9.46 6.25
C LEU A 86 5.01 -10.30 5.46
N ARG A 87 6.30 -10.05 5.61
CA ARG A 87 7.38 -10.81 4.99
C ARG A 87 7.26 -12.32 5.20
N ASP A 88 6.73 -12.77 6.31
CA ASP A 88 6.59 -14.20 6.64
C ASP A 88 5.20 -14.77 6.29
N TRP A 89 4.31 -13.92 5.77
CA TRP A 89 2.93 -14.27 5.46
C TRP A 89 2.55 -14.11 3.99
N ALA A 90 2.96 -13.01 3.39
CA ALA A 90 2.52 -12.61 2.06
C ALA A 90 3.22 -13.39 0.95
N THR A 91 2.47 -13.72 -0.10
CA THR A 91 2.99 -14.32 -1.35
C THR A 91 3.40 -13.25 -2.35
N ALA A 92 2.69 -12.11 -2.38
CA ALA A 92 3.04 -10.91 -3.12
C ALA A 92 2.63 -9.67 -2.33
N MET A 93 3.33 -8.54 -2.54
CA MET A 93 3.04 -7.28 -1.85
C MET A 93 3.51 -6.08 -2.66
N ILE A 94 2.74 -4.98 -2.54
CA ILE A 94 3.05 -3.64 -3.06
C ILE A 94 2.43 -2.60 -2.13
N ASP A 95 2.93 -1.38 -2.12
CA ASP A 95 2.22 -0.23 -1.56
C ASP A 95 1.13 0.28 -2.51
N ILE A 96 0.14 1.00 -1.98
CA ILE A 96 -0.91 1.64 -2.77
C ILE A 96 -0.53 3.11 -2.95
N SER A 97 0.18 3.40 -4.04
CA SER A 97 0.64 4.73 -4.44
C SER A 97 -0.11 5.28 -5.65
N ASP A 98 -0.45 4.44 -6.61
CA ASP A 98 -1.13 4.82 -7.86
C ASP A 98 -2.64 4.50 -7.85
N GLY A 99 -3.14 4.01 -6.72
CA GLY A 99 -4.50 3.58 -6.49
C GLY A 99 -4.67 2.06 -6.58
N LEU A 100 -5.62 1.56 -5.78
CA LEU A 100 -5.83 0.12 -5.60
C LEU A 100 -5.93 -0.65 -6.92
N ALA A 101 -6.67 -0.12 -7.90
CA ALA A 101 -6.88 -0.81 -9.18
C ALA A 101 -5.58 -0.92 -10.00
N THR A 102 -4.76 0.12 -10.00
CA THR A 102 -3.47 0.17 -10.70
C THR A 102 -2.46 -0.74 -10.03
N ASP A 103 -2.32 -0.65 -8.71
CA ASP A 103 -1.33 -1.41 -7.96
C ASP A 103 -1.66 -2.90 -7.92
N LEU A 104 -2.95 -3.27 -7.81
CA LEU A 104 -3.38 -4.66 -7.97
C LEU A 104 -3.07 -5.20 -9.36
N ARG A 105 -3.26 -4.39 -10.42
CA ARG A 105 -2.90 -4.79 -11.78
C ARG A 105 -1.42 -5.11 -11.89
N HIS A 106 -0.53 -4.33 -11.27
CA HIS A 106 0.89 -4.64 -11.23
C HIS A 106 1.19 -6.00 -10.56
N VAL A 107 0.49 -6.33 -9.48
CA VAL A 107 0.65 -7.62 -8.81
C VAL A 107 0.21 -8.77 -9.70
N ILE A 108 -0.99 -8.69 -10.29
CA ILE A 108 -1.54 -9.79 -11.11
C ILE A 108 -0.77 -9.98 -12.43
N GLU A 109 -0.35 -8.90 -13.08
CA GLU A 109 0.47 -8.96 -14.29
C GLU A 109 1.83 -9.63 -14.03
N ARG A 110 2.51 -9.23 -12.94
CA ARG A 110 3.79 -9.81 -12.53
C ARG A 110 3.69 -11.25 -12.04
N SER A 111 2.51 -11.66 -11.58
CA SER A 111 2.22 -13.02 -11.12
C SER A 111 1.62 -13.92 -12.23
N GLY A 112 1.24 -13.35 -13.38
CA GLY A 112 0.58 -14.07 -14.48
C GLY A 112 -0.85 -14.54 -14.15
N THR A 113 -1.53 -13.84 -13.22
CA THR A 113 -2.84 -14.22 -12.68
C THR A 113 -3.91 -13.16 -12.98
N GLY A 114 -5.08 -13.29 -12.36
CA GLY A 114 -6.11 -12.25 -12.28
C GLY A 114 -6.61 -12.09 -10.86
N ALA A 115 -7.59 -11.23 -10.65
CA ALA A 115 -8.21 -11.02 -9.35
C ALA A 115 -9.71 -10.75 -9.45
N VAL A 116 -10.44 -11.12 -8.41
CA VAL A 116 -11.84 -10.74 -8.19
C VAL A 116 -11.89 -9.96 -6.88
N LEU A 117 -12.40 -8.73 -6.93
CA LEU A 117 -12.63 -7.87 -5.77
C LEU A 117 -14.11 -7.80 -5.42
N GLU A 118 -14.43 -7.73 -4.13
CA GLU A 118 -15.77 -7.55 -3.58
C GLU A 118 -15.92 -6.08 -3.18
N ALA A 119 -16.73 -5.31 -3.92
CA ALA A 119 -16.86 -3.85 -3.76
C ALA A 119 -17.25 -3.45 -2.34
N GLY A 120 -18.20 -4.16 -1.73
CA GLY A 120 -18.66 -3.90 -0.37
C GLY A 120 -17.63 -4.15 0.73
N ARG A 121 -16.52 -4.87 0.40
CA ARG A 121 -15.43 -5.11 1.34
C ARG A 121 -14.29 -4.12 1.24
N ILE A 122 -14.25 -3.29 0.21
CA ILE A 122 -13.18 -2.30 0.05
C ILE A 122 -13.34 -1.23 1.15
N PRO A 123 -12.34 -1.05 2.02
CA PRO A 123 -12.42 -0.08 3.11
C PRO A 123 -12.26 1.34 2.56
N ILE A 124 -13.34 2.10 2.52
CA ILE A 124 -13.39 3.46 1.99
C ILE A 124 -13.11 4.45 3.10
N ALA A 125 -12.10 5.30 2.91
CA ALA A 125 -11.74 6.35 3.86
C ALA A 125 -12.84 7.41 4.00
N LEU A 126 -12.94 8.02 5.20
CA LEU A 126 -13.92 9.07 5.47
C LEU A 126 -13.75 10.26 4.50
N ALA A 127 -12.51 10.63 4.19
CA ALA A 127 -12.22 11.69 3.21
C ALA A 127 -12.81 11.40 1.83
N ALA A 128 -12.73 10.13 1.36
CA ALA A 128 -13.34 9.72 0.09
C ALA A 128 -14.88 9.80 0.13
N ARG A 129 -15.50 9.47 1.28
CA ARG A 129 -16.96 9.55 1.47
C ARG A 129 -17.47 10.99 1.51
N GLN A 130 -16.67 11.90 2.07
CA GLN A 130 -17.03 13.32 2.23
C GLN A 130 -16.61 14.19 1.03
N ALA A 131 -15.77 13.67 0.15
CA ALA A 131 -15.25 14.42 -0.98
C ALA A 131 -16.38 14.77 -1.98
N ARG A 132 -16.45 16.05 -2.35
CA ARG A 132 -17.38 16.54 -3.39
C ARG A 132 -16.81 16.22 -4.79
N GLY A 133 -17.70 16.15 -5.79
CA GLY A 133 -17.34 15.96 -7.19
C GLY A 133 -18.04 14.73 -7.79
N GLN A 134 -17.70 14.40 -9.05
CA GLN A 134 -18.40 13.38 -9.85
C GLN A 134 -18.07 11.93 -9.47
N ARG A 135 -16.89 11.68 -8.86
CA ARG A 135 -16.50 10.31 -8.49
C ARG A 135 -17.18 9.85 -7.22
N SER A 136 -17.73 8.65 -7.27
CA SER A 136 -18.27 7.96 -6.09
C SER A 136 -17.15 7.65 -5.06
N PRO A 137 -17.51 7.43 -3.79
CA PRO A 137 -16.51 7.02 -2.79
C PRO A 137 -15.73 5.75 -3.16
N LEU A 138 -16.40 4.78 -3.81
CA LEU A 138 -15.76 3.55 -4.27
C LEU A 138 -14.77 3.82 -5.41
N GLU A 139 -15.15 4.65 -6.40
CA GLU A 139 -14.23 5.04 -7.46
C GLU A 139 -13.00 5.76 -6.92
N ARG A 140 -13.15 6.57 -5.88
CA ARG A 140 -12.02 7.20 -5.19
C ARG A 140 -11.12 6.16 -4.53
N ALA A 141 -11.67 5.20 -3.80
CA ALA A 141 -10.90 4.13 -3.18
C ALA A 141 -10.17 3.24 -4.18
N LEU A 142 -10.71 3.10 -5.40
CA LEU A 142 -10.09 2.32 -6.48
C LEU A 142 -9.01 3.08 -7.23
N ARG A 143 -9.14 4.41 -7.40
CA ARG A 143 -8.37 5.20 -8.38
C ARG A 143 -7.62 6.38 -7.81
N ASP A 144 -7.98 6.91 -6.64
CA ASP A 144 -7.19 7.94 -6.00
C ASP A 144 -5.89 7.29 -5.53
N GLY A 145 -4.75 7.90 -5.84
CA GLY A 145 -3.44 7.44 -5.40
C GLY A 145 -3.07 7.99 -4.03
N GLU A 146 -1.80 7.76 -3.67
CA GLU A 146 -1.15 8.30 -2.47
C GLU A 146 -1.78 7.87 -1.15
N ASP A 147 -2.41 6.69 -1.12
CA ASP A 147 -2.93 6.12 0.12
C ASP A 147 -1.82 5.58 1.03
N PHE A 148 -0.70 5.13 0.45
CA PHE A 148 0.47 4.56 1.12
C PHE A 148 0.12 3.47 2.14
N GLU A 149 -0.95 2.72 1.84
CA GLU A 149 -1.32 1.48 2.51
C GLU A 149 -0.65 0.29 1.79
N LEU A 150 -0.73 -0.90 2.38
CA LEU A 150 -0.19 -2.11 1.76
C LEU A 150 -1.30 -2.94 1.12
N LEU A 151 -1.05 -3.35 -0.12
CA LEU A 151 -1.81 -4.37 -0.86
C LEU A 151 -0.97 -5.65 -0.89
N PHE A 152 -1.53 -6.78 -0.46
CA PHE A 152 -0.79 -8.04 -0.42
C PHE A 152 -1.71 -9.25 -0.54
N THR A 153 -1.11 -10.40 -0.85
CA THR A 153 -1.83 -11.66 -0.99
C THR A 153 -1.37 -12.68 0.03
N ILE A 154 -2.31 -13.50 0.53
CA ILE A 154 -2.05 -14.57 1.50
C ILE A 154 -2.77 -15.84 1.07
N PRO A 155 -2.12 -17.03 1.14
CA PRO A 155 -2.78 -18.30 0.88
C PRO A 155 -4.03 -18.49 1.74
N ALA A 156 -5.15 -18.90 1.13
CA ALA A 156 -6.44 -18.99 1.82
C ALA A 156 -6.38 -19.83 3.10
N HIS A 157 -5.62 -20.94 3.09
CA HIS A 157 -5.47 -21.84 4.26
C HIS A 157 -4.73 -21.16 5.42
N ARG A 158 -3.94 -20.10 5.19
CA ARG A 158 -3.23 -19.33 6.23
C ARG A 158 -4.01 -18.12 6.73
N ALA A 159 -5.07 -17.70 6.03
CA ALA A 159 -5.75 -16.43 6.28
C ALA A 159 -6.37 -16.32 7.69
N ALA A 160 -6.94 -17.41 8.23
CA ALA A 160 -7.51 -17.41 9.56
C ALA A 160 -6.45 -17.22 10.66
N SER A 161 -5.32 -17.90 10.53
CA SER A 161 -4.17 -17.76 11.46
C SER A 161 -3.55 -16.38 11.34
N PHE A 162 -3.37 -15.89 10.11
CA PHE A 162 -2.88 -14.54 9.84
C PHE A 162 -3.73 -13.47 10.53
N ARG A 163 -5.06 -13.47 10.33
CA ARG A 163 -5.97 -12.49 10.92
C ARG A 163 -5.88 -12.46 12.44
N ARG A 164 -5.86 -13.64 13.09
CA ARG A 164 -5.70 -13.73 14.56
C ARG A 164 -4.36 -13.12 15.03
N THR A 165 -3.28 -13.39 14.30
CA THR A 165 -1.95 -12.86 14.66
C THR A 165 -1.87 -11.37 14.41
N TRP A 166 -2.44 -10.89 13.29
CA TRP A 166 -2.49 -9.47 12.96
C TRP A 166 -3.23 -8.67 14.02
N SER A 167 -4.47 -9.07 14.37
CA SER A 167 -5.31 -8.34 15.33
C SER A 167 -4.73 -8.27 16.75
N ARG A 168 -3.86 -9.22 17.12
CA ARG A 168 -3.12 -9.18 18.40
C ARG A 168 -1.92 -8.23 18.36
N ARG A 169 -1.39 -7.93 17.18
CA ARG A 169 -0.13 -7.21 17.01
C ARG A 169 -0.32 -5.77 16.56
N PHE A 170 -1.36 -5.50 15.78
CA PHE A 170 -1.61 -4.19 15.16
C PHE A 170 -3.04 -3.74 15.42
N ALA A 171 -3.18 -2.46 15.82
CA ALA A 171 -4.49 -1.81 15.86
C ALA A 171 -5.00 -1.41 14.47
N LEU A 172 -4.09 -1.40 13.46
CA LEU A 172 -4.42 -1.08 12.09
C LEU A 172 -5.34 -2.14 11.49
N ALA A 173 -6.44 -1.71 10.87
CA ALA A 173 -7.33 -2.61 10.16
C ALA A 173 -6.61 -3.29 8.98
N CYS A 174 -6.92 -4.58 8.78
CA CYS A 174 -6.44 -5.38 7.65
C CYS A 174 -7.60 -6.21 7.12
N ILE A 175 -8.01 -5.92 5.89
CA ILE A 175 -9.29 -6.39 5.34
C ILE A 175 -9.02 -7.21 4.08
N ALA A 176 -9.62 -8.41 4.00
CA ALA A 176 -9.66 -9.19 2.77
C ALA A 176 -10.73 -8.59 1.86
N ILE A 177 -10.32 -8.14 0.69
CA ILE A 177 -11.17 -7.44 -0.28
C ILE A 177 -11.47 -8.26 -1.53
N GLY A 178 -10.92 -9.49 -1.62
CA GLY A 178 -11.11 -10.35 -2.78
C GLY A 178 -10.16 -11.53 -2.81
N ARG A 179 -9.98 -12.11 -4.00
CA ARG A 179 -9.12 -13.28 -4.22
C ARG A 179 -8.42 -13.23 -5.59
N ILE A 180 -7.29 -13.91 -5.66
CA ILE A 180 -6.55 -14.13 -6.91
C ILE A 180 -7.20 -15.29 -7.69
N THR A 181 -7.26 -15.15 -9.01
CA THR A 181 -7.85 -16.12 -9.94
C THR A 181 -6.86 -16.52 -11.03
N ASP A 182 -7.15 -17.61 -11.72
CA ASP A 182 -6.42 -18.06 -12.91
C ASP A 182 -6.77 -17.28 -14.18
N ARG A 183 -7.96 -16.64 -14.20
CA ARG A 183 -8.38 -15.78 -15.33
C ARG A 183 -7.71 -14.43 -15.21
N LYS A 184 -7.04 -14.01 -16.28
CA LYS A 184 -6.38 -12.69 -16.35
C LYS A 184 -7.40 -11.53 -16.22
N GLY A 185 -6.96 -10.43 -15.64
CA GLY A 185 -7.75 -9.23 -15.45
C GLY A 185 -8.28 -9.08 -14.03
N VAL A 186 -8.93 -7.95 -13.77
CA VAL A 186 -9.60 -7.64 -12.49
C VAL A 186 -11.10 -7.58 -12.73
N LEU A 187 -11.85 -8.37 -11.99
CA LEU A 187 -13.31 -8.29 -11.93
C LEU A 187 -13.72 -7.67 -10.58
N LEU A 188 -14.53 -6.62 -10.63
CA LEU A 188 -15.17 -6.04 -9.45
C LEU A 188 -16.59 -6.62 -9.35
N LEU A 189 -16.87 -7.31 -8.25
CA LEU A 189 -18.22 -7.75 -7.92
C LEU A 189 -18.88 -6.67 -7.07
N ASN A 190 -20.00 -6.14 -7.54
CA ASN A 190 -20.90 -5.35 -6.69
C ASN A 190 -21.68 -6.34 -5.81
N ASP A 191 -21.92 -5.96 -4.56
CA ASP A 191 -22.90 -6.68 -3.73
C ASP A 191 -24.27 -6.63 -4.42
N PRO A 192 -25.05 -7.71 -4.43
CA PRO A 192 -26.38 -7.75 -5.01
C PRO A 192 -27.34 -6.81 -4.31
#